data_e1cc03c1ff05e9c721d3a1558a9e5d25
#
_entry.id   e1cc03c1ff05e9c721d3a1558a9e5d25
#
_cell.length_a   1.000
_cell.length_b   1.000
_cell.length_c   1.000
_cell.angle_alpha   90.00
_cell.angle_beta   90.00
_cell.angle_gamma   90.00
#
_symmetry.space_group_name_H-M   'P 1'
#
loop_
_entity.id
_entity.type
_entity.pdbx_description
1 polymer ?
#
loop_
_entity_poly.entity_id
_entity_poly.type
_entity_poly.pdbx_seq_one_letter_code
_entity_poly.pdbx_strand_id
1 'polypeptide(L)'
;RIMTSSDGINWTSRTNPVDNNWTSICYSSELNLFVVVANSGTNNRIMTSSDGINWTSRTSPVDNNWTSVCYSPELTLFVVVANSGTNNRIMTSSDGINWTTRTSPANNDWTSICWNSHNNVFAAVSNSGTNRVMISYDGINWTLQKASINNNWINITYAMEINYFVALSNNTINNIMISNDGINWITRQFTGLNCTS
;
A
#
# COMPACT_ATOMS: atom_id res chain seq x y z
N ARG A 1 14.53 -6.45 7.87
CA ARG A 1 14.49 -7.05 9.23
C ARG A 1 13.09 -6.85 9.80
N ILE A 2 12.64 -7.78 10.65
CA ILE A 2 11.32 -7.73 11.32
C ILE A 2 11.54 -7.71 12.83
N MET A 3 10.72 -6.93 13.50
CA MET A 3 10.65 -6.87 14.95
C MET A 3 9.19 -6.97 15.39
N THR A 4 8.95 -7.56 16.55
CA THR A 4 7.63 -7.62 17.18
C THR A 4 7.68 -7.10 18.60
N SER A 5 6.59 -6.52 19.05
CA SER A 5 6.38 -6.06 20.42
C SER A 5 4.94 -6.37 20.84
N SER A 6 4.74 -6.73 22.09
CA SER A 6 3.41 -6.90 22.70
C SER A 6 2.94 -5.64 23.44
N ASP A 7 3.84 -4.70 23.69
CA ASP A 7 3.60 -3.49 24.50
C ASP A 7 3.96 -2.18 23.79
N GLY A 8 4.55 -2.29 22.56
CA GLY A 8 5.02 -1.14 21.79
C GLY A 8 6.31 -0.50 22.31
N ILE A 9 6.87 -1.01 23.41
CA ILE A 9 8.04 -0.47 24.11
C ILE A 9 9.24 -1.42 23.93
N ASN A 10 9.04 -2.71 24.24
CA ASN A 10 10.06 -3.74 24.15
C ASN A 10 9.95 -4.49 22.82
N TRP A 11 10.97 -4.37 21.97
CA TRP A 11 10.99 -4.94 20.63
C TRP A 11 11.93 -6.12 20.52
N THR A 12 11.44 -7.23 19.96
CA THR A 12 12.22 -8.45 19.72
C THR A 12 12.45 -8.63 18.23
N SER A 13 13.72 -8.75 17.83
CA SER A 13 14.08 -9.07 16.45
C SER A 13 13.66 -10.51 16.11
N ARG A 14 13.11 -10.69 14.90
CA ARG A 14 12.70 -12.01 14.38
C ARG A 14 13.56 -12.43 13.20
N THR A 15 13.68 -13.73 13.02
CA THR A 15 14.43 -14.29 11.89
C THR A 15 13.65 -14.11 10.59
N ASN A 16 14.29 -13.51 9.61
CA ASN A 16 13.73 -13.42 8.25
C ASN A 16 14.08 -14.69 7.46
N PRO A 17 13.18 -15.24 6.64
CA PRO A 17 13.50 -16.35 5.75
C PRO A 17 14.45 -15.93 4.62
N VAL A 18 14.43 -14.64 4.24
CA VAL A 18 15.28 -14.02 3.20
C VAL A 18 15.62 -12.58 3.60
N ASP A 19 16.80 -12.10 3.22
CA ASP A 19 17.27 -10.75 3.56
C ASP A 19 16.94 -9.76 2.43
N ASN A 20 15.66 -9.40 2.35
CA ASN A 20 15.15 -8.41 1.41
C ASN A 20 14.91 -7.05 2.09
N ASN A 21 14.84 -5.99 1.28
CA ASN A 21 14.39 -4.67 1.73
C ASN A 21 12.85 -4.68 1.83
N TRP A 22 12.35 -5.00 3.01
CA TRP A 22 10.92 -5.04 3.32
C TRP A 22 10.37 -3.62 3.44
N THR A 23 9.27 -3.33 2.74
CA THR A 23 8.73 -1.97 2.56
C THR A 23 7.41 -1.75 3.26
N SER A 24 6.55 -2.77 3.33
CA SER A 24 5.19 -2.61 3.86
C SER A 24 4.68 -3.93 4.45
N ILE A 25 3.83 -3.81 5.46
CA ILE A 25 3.18 -4.92 6.15
C ILE A 25 1.67 -4.65 6.28
N CYS A 26 0.86 -5.69 6.15
CA CYS A 26 -0.57 -5.67 6.41
C CYS A 26 -0.99 -6.94 7.13
N TYR A 27 -2.09 -6.88 7.89
CA TYR A 27 -2.68 -8.03 8.58
C TYR A 27 -4.12 -8.23 8.13
N SER A 28 -4.50 -9.48 7.89
CA SER A 28 -5.88 -9.92 7.69
C SER A 28 -6.36 -10.65 8.94
N SER A 29 -7.42 -10.14 9.57
CA SER A 29 -8.08 -10.79 10.71
C SER A 29 -8.81 -12.06 10.28
N GLU A 30 -9.41 -12.07 9.09
CA GLU A 30 -10.17 -13.19 8.54
C GLU A 30 -9.29 -14.41 8.25
N LEU A 31 -8.08 -14.15 7.74
CA LEU A 31 -7.11 -15.21 7.41
C LEU A 31 -6.12 -15.48 8.55
N ASN A 32 -6.15 -14.66 9.61
CA ASN A 32 -5.13 -14.64 10.66
C ASN A 32 -3.72 -14.63 10.08
N LEU A 33 -3.47 -13.68 9.17
CA LEU A 33 -2.26 -13.68 8.36
C LEU A 33 -1.64 -12.29 8.20
N PHE A 34 -0.38 -12.17 8.55
CA PHE A 34 0.46 -11.05 8.15
C PHE A 34 1.01 -11.29 6.74
N VAL A 35 1.01 -10.27 5.92
CA VAL A 35 1.65 -10.22 4.61
C VAL A 35 2.64 -9.06 4.60
N VAL A 36 3.85 -9.33 4.17
CA VAL A 36 4.93 -8.33 4.01
C VAL A 36 5.44 -8.38 2.59
N VAL A 37 5.72 -7.21 2.02
CA VAL A 37 6.25 -7.07 0.66
C VAL A 37 7.59 -6.33 0.64
N ALA A 38 8.39 -6.56 -0.41
CA ALA A 38 9.75 -6.02 -0.54
C ALA A 38 9.99 -5.38 -1.92
N ASN A 39 10.97 -4.48 -1.98
CA ASN A 39 11.45 -3.89 -3.22
C ASN A 39 12.77 -4.50 -3.73
N SER A 40 13.27 -5.54 -3.06
CA SER A 40 14.47 -6.29 -3.47
C SER A 40 14.25 -7.80 -3.35
N GLY A 41 15.16 -8.60 -3.91
CA GLY A 41 15.07 -10.06 -3.96
C GLY A 41 14.66 -10.57 -5.34
N THR A 42 14.77 -11.88 -5.56
CA THR A 42 14.40 -12.55 -6.81
C THR A 42 13.40 -13.66 -6.55
N ASN A 43 12.20 -13.54 -7.09
CA ASN A 43 11.05 -14.46 -6.94
C ASN A 43 10.60 -14.66 -5.47
N ASN A 44 11.00 -13.80 -4.52
CA ASN A 44 10.78 -13.98 -3.09
C ASN A 44 10.46 -12.65 -2.36
N ARG A 45 9.82 -11.72 -3.06
CA ARG A 45 9.50 -10.37 -2.54
C ARG A 45 8.25 -10.32 -1.66
N ILE A 46 7.81 -11.49 -1.18
CA ILE A 46 6.65 -11.63 -0.30
C ILE A 46 7.02 -12.59 0.81
N MET A 47 6.58 -12.32 2.03
CA MET A 47 6.59 -13.29 3.11
C MET A 47 5.32 -13.16 3.93
N THR A 48 4.96 -14.24 4.61
CA THR A 48 3.76 -14.32 5.43
C THR A 48 4.05 -14.94 6.79
N SER A 49 3.22 -14.61 7.77
CA SER A 49 3.25 -15.20 9.11
C SER A 49 1.85 -15.19 9.73
N SER A 50 1.47 -16.24 10.43
CA SER A 50 0.24 -16.30 11.22
C SER A 50 0.41 -15.87 12.68
N ASP A 51 1.66 -15.73 13.14
CA ASP A 51 1.98 -15.45 14.54
C ASP A 51 2.90 -14.23 14.74
N GLY A 52 3.40 -13.65 13.63
CA GLY A 52 4.36 -12.55 13.63
C GLY A 52 5.79 -12.98 14.05
N ILE A 53 6.01 -14.26 14.37
CA ILE A 53 7.27 -14.81 14.86
C ILE A 53 7.95 -15.68 13.79
N ASN A 54 7.17 -16.61 13.23
CA ASN A 54 7.63 -17.54 12.22
C ASN A 54 7.18 -17.05 10.83
N TRP A 55 8.16 -16.77 9.98
CA TRP A 55 7.93 -16.18 8.66
C TRP A 55 8.27 -17.15 7.53
N THR A 56 7.41 -17.21 6.54
CA THR A 56 7.59 -18.06 5.35
C THR A 56 7.69 -17.18 4.11
N SER A 57 8.74 -17.36 3.31
CA SER A 57 8.89 -16.71 2.01
C SER A 57 7.86 -17.24 1.02
N ARG A 58 7.30 -16.36 0.20
CA ARG A 58 6.35 -16.68 -0.86
C ARG A 58 6.89 -16.25 -2.22
N THR A 59 6.47 -16.95 -3.25
CA THR A 59 6.85 -16.62 -4.62
C THR A 59 6.12 -15.36 -5.07
N SER A 60 6.89 -14.35 -5.51
CA SER A 60 6.33 -13.18 -6.19
C SER A 60 6.12 -13.49 -7.67
N PRO A 61 4.98 -13.09 -8.28
CA PRO A 61 4.69 -13.38 -9.69
C PRO A 61 5.62 -12.61 -10.64
N VAL A 62 6.15 -11.49 -10.20
CA VAL A 62 7.14 -10.66 -10.88
C VAL A 62 7.97 -9.88 -9.87
N ASP A 63 9.20 -9.54 -10.24
CA ASP A 63 10.15 -8.84 -9.38
C ASP A 63 10.04 -7.30 -9.53
N ASN A 64 8.84 -6.78 -9.31
CA ASN A 64 8.64 -5.34 -9.20
C ASN A 64 9.04 -4.83 -7.81
N ASN A 65 9.41 -3.56 -7.73
CA ASN A 65 9.67 -2.91 -6.44
C ASN A 65 8.34 -2.62 -5.76
N TRP A 66 7.87 -3.58 -4.97
CA TRP A 66 6.63 -3.47 -4.22
C TRP A 66 6.79 -2.46 -3.08
N THR A 67 5.87 -1.51 -2.98
CA THR A 67 5.98 -0.35 -2.07
C THR A 67 5.01 -0.40 -0.92
N SER A 68 3.79 -0.88 -1.17
CA SER A 68 2.72 -0.86 -0.17
C SER A 68 1.75 -2.01 -0.38
N VAL A 69 1.23 -2.58 0.72
CA VAL A 69 0.20 -3.62 0.75
C VAL A 69 -0.95 -3.18 1.66
N CYS A 70 -2.18 -3.46 1.25
CA CYS A 70 -3.36 -3.37 2.11
C CYS A 70 -4.29 -4.56 1.93
N TYR A 71 -5.27 -4.71 2.84
CA TYR A 71 -6.26 -5.77 2.83
C TYR A 71 -7.67 -5.20 2.91
N SER A 72 -8.58 -5.77 2.13
CA SER A 72 -10.02 -5.53 2.22
C SER A 72 -10.69 -6.74 2.87
N PRO A 73 -11.28 -6.60 4.07
CA PRO A 73 -12.07 -7.67 4.68
C PRO A 73 -13.29 -8.06 3.84
N GLU A 74 -13.99 -7.09 3.27
CA GLU A 74 -15.22 -7.28 2.51
C GLU A 74 -14.99 -8.09 1.23
N LEU A 75 -13.82 -7.90 0.59
CA LEU A 75 -13.45 -8.63 -0.63
C LEU A 75 -12.56 -9.85 -0.33
N THR A 76 -12.13 -10.04 0.92
CA THR A 76 -11.13 -11.03 1.31
C THR A 76 -9.93 -10.98 0.37
N LEU A 77 -9.34 -9.78 0.21
CA LEU A 77 -8.36 -9.52 -0.83
C LEU A 77 -7.21 -8.65 -0.35
N PHE A 78 -5.99 -9.16 -0.47
CA PHE A 78 -4.78 -8.34 -0.41
C PHE A 78 -4.53 -7.69 -1.76
N VAL A 79 -4.15 -6.42 -1.72
CA VAL A 79 -3.73 -5.65 -2.89
C VAL A 79 -2.38 -5.00 -2.60
N VAL A 80 -1.48 -5.10 -3.56
CA VAL A 80 -0.11 -4.55 -3.49
C VAL A 80 0.14 -3.66 -4.68
N VAL A 81 0.84 -2.54 -4.45
CA VAL A 81 1.26 -1.61 -5.51
C VAL A 81 2.79 -1.50 -5.57
N ALA A 82 3.30 -1.10 -6.75
CA ALA A 82 4.74 -0.98 -7.03
C ALA A 82 5.11 0.32 -7.74
N ASN A 83 6.38 0.73 -7.60
CA ASN A 83 6.95 1.86 -8.33
C ASN A 83 7.81 1.45 -9.53
N SER A 84 7.85 0.16 -9.87
CA SER A 84 8.55 -0.36 -11.06
C SER A 84 7.69 -1.39 -11.81
N GLY A 85 8.11 -1.76 -13.00
CA GLY A 85 7.37 -2.66 -13.91
C GLY A 85 6.61 -1.89 -14.98
N THR A 86 6.14 -2.62 -16.01
CA THR A 86 5.40 -2.05 -17.15
C THR A 86 4.03 -2.69 -17.24
N ASN A 87 2.97 -1.91 -16.97
CA ASN A 87 1.56 -2.32 -16.98
C ASN A 87 1.20 -3.44 -15.97
N ASN A 88 2.07 -3.74 -15.00
CA ASN A 88 1.92 -4.81 -14.02
C ASN A 88 2.30 -4.37 -12.60
N ARG A 89 2.08 -3.08 -12.28
CA ARG A 89 2.44 -2.48 -10.98
C ARG A 89 1.43 -2.75 -9.87
N ILE A 90 0.59 -3.77 -10.06
CA ILE A 90 -0.41 -4.21 -9.09
C ILE A 90 -0.37 -5.73 -9.03
N MET A 91 -0.48 -6.30 -7.84
CA MET A 91 -0.77 -7.72 -7.65
C MET A 91 -1.80 -7.91 -6.54
N THR A 92 -2.53 -9.03 -6.62
CA THR A 92 -3.58 -9.37 -5.65
C THR A 92 -3.48 -10.82 -5.20
N SER A 93 -3.97 -11.10 -4.00
CA SER A 93 -4.10 -12.45 -3.46
C SER A 93 -5.30 -12.53 -2.52
N SER A 94 -6.10 -13.59 -2.62
CA SER A 94 -7.19 -13.88 -1.68
C SER A 94 -6.74 -14.73 -0.49
N ASP A 95 -5.54 -15.30 -0.52
CA ASP A 95 -5.01 -16.19 0.50
C ASP A 95 -3.65 -15.79 1.08
N GLY A 96 -3.04 -14.72 0.52
CA GLY A 96 -1.70 -14.25 0.87
C GLY A 96 -0.56 -15.17 0.39
N ILE A 97 -0.88 -16.27 -0.28
CA ILE A 97 0.08 -17.30 -0.73
C ILE A 97 0.21 -17.29 -2.25
N ASN A 98 -0.92 -17.31 -2.95
CA ASN A 98 -1.00 -17.31 -4.40
C ASN A 98 -1.27 -15.90 -4.91
N TRP A 99 -0.34 -15.35 -5.70
CA TRP A 99 -0.39 -13.96 -6.15
C TRP A 99 -0.56 -13.87 -7.66
N THR A 100 -1.39 -12.95 -8.08
CA THR A 100 -1.67 -12.66 -9.50
C THR A 100 -1.38 -11.20 -9.81
N THR A 101 -0.57 -10.94 -10.86
CA THR A 101 -0.39 -9.57 -11.36
C THR A 101 -1.66 -9.04 -12.00
N ARG A 102 -1.90 -7.73 -11.84
CA ARG A 102 -3.02 -7.01 -12.45
C ARG A 102 -2.49 -5.90 -13.35
N THR A 103 -3.28 -5.55 -14.34
CA THR A 103 -2.96 -4.42 -15.23
C THR A 103 -3.08 -3.11 -14.46
N SER A 104 -1.98 -2.36 -14.39
CA SER A 104 -2.00 -1.01 -13.84
C SER A 104 -2.46 0.00 -14.90
N PRO A 105 -3.31 0.99 -14.54
CA PRO A 105 -3.87 1.95 -15.50
C PRO A 105 -2.83 2.94 -16.00
N ALA A 106 -1.70 3.06 -15.30
CA ALA A 106 -0.53 3.84 -15.69
C ALA A 106 0.74 3.30 -15.04
N ASN A 107 1.88 3.59 -15.67
CA ASN A 107 3.21 3.28 -15.12
C ASN A 107 3.72 4.41 -14.19
N ASN A 108 2.85 4.86 -13.27
CA ASN A 108 3.22 5.81 -12.24
C ASN A 108 3.96 5.08 -11.10
N ASP A 109 4.84 5.78 -10.40
CA ASP A 109 5.51 5.25 -9.22
C ASP A 109 4.55 5.27 -8.04
N TRP A 110 3.74 4.19 -7.94
CA TRP A 110 2.77 4.03 -6.86
C TRP A 110 3.49 3.82 -5.54
N THR A 111 3.17 4.64 -4.55
CA THR A 111 3.90 4.72 -3.28
C THR A 111 3.15 4.11 -2.12
N SER A 112 1.83 4.27 -2.09
CA SER A 112 1.00 3.82 -0.98
C SER A 112 -0.42 3.49 -1.44
N ILE A 113 -1.07 2.54 -0.75
CA ILE A 113 -2.44 2.10 -1.00
C ILE A 113 -3.18 1.91 0.32
N CYS A 114 -4.48 2.21 0.35
CA CYS A 114 -5.36 1.86 1.47
C CYS A 114 -6.76 1.45 0.99
N TRP A 115 -7.54 0.85 1.89
CA TRP A 115 -8.92 0.44 1.70
C TRP A 115 -9.87 1.34 2.48
N ASN A 116 -10.97 1.75 1.86
CA ASN A 116 -12.10 2.42 2.49
C ASN A 116 -13.28 1.43 2.59
N SER A 117 -13.57 0.99 3.81
CA SER A 117 -14.65 0.04 4.12
C SER A 117 -16.05 0.66 4.01
N HIS A 118 -16.20 1.98 4.10
CA HIS A 118 -17.50 2.65 3.93
C HIS A 118 -17.98 2.61 2.47
N ASN A 119 -17.09 2.89 1.55
CA ASN A 119 -17.40 3.01 0.13
C ASN A 119 -16.95 1.79 -0.68
N ASN A 120 -16.36 0.78 -0.03
CA ASN A 120 -15.80 -0.43 -0.65
C ASN A 120 -14.86 -0.07 -1.82
N VAL A 121 -13.87 0.77 -1.56
CA VAL A 121 -12.95 1.25 -2.59
C VAL A 121 -11.50 1.26 -2.11
N PHE A 122 -10.61 0.70 -2.91
CA PHE A 122 -9.17 0.91 -2.79
C PHE A 122 -8.79 2.24 -3.40
N ALA A 123 -7.88 2.95 -2.76
CA ALA A 123 -7.23 4.13 -3.34
C ALA A 123 -5.72 4.01 -3.18
N ALA A 124 -4.99 4.32 -4.25
CA ALA A 124 -3.53 4.40 -4.23
C ALA A 124 -3.05 5.73 -4.77
N VAL A 125 -1.92 6.20 -4.23
CA VAL A 125 -1.29 7.47 -4.63
C VAL A 125 0.09 7.23 -5.20
N SER A 126 0.59 8.19 -6.00
CA SER A 126 1.90 8.13 -6.64
C SER A 126 2.66 9.45 -6.55
N ASN A 127 3.99 9.35 -6.64
CA ASN A 127 4.87 10.52 -6.68
C ASN A 127 5.24 10.97 -8.10
N SER A 128 4.78 10.25 -9.13
CA SER A 128 5.03 10.53 -10.54
C SER A 128 3.77 10.49 -11.39
N GLY A 129 3.86 10.94 -12.65
CA GLY A 129 2.74 10.95 -13.60
C GLY A 129 1.83 12.17 -13.46
N THR A 130 0.82 12.26 -14.35
CA THR A 130 -0.14 13.38 -14.41
C THR A 130 -1.42 13.14 -13.59
N ASN A 131 -1.89 11.89 -13.54
CA ASN A 131 -2.98 11.44 -12.67
C ASN A 131 -2.36 10.61 -11.56
N ARG A 132 -2.27 11.18 -10.36
CA ARG A 132 -1.48 10.61 -9.25
C ARG A 132 -2.31 9.87 -8.22
N VAL A 133 -3.53 9.53 -8.60
CA VAL A 133 -4.44 8.67 -7.84
C VAL A 133 -4.98 7.58 -8.76
N MET A 134 -5.15 6.38 -8.26
CA MET A 134 -5.97 5.35 -8.89
C MET A 134 -6.89 4.72 -7.84
N ILE A 135 -8.07 4.28 -8.29
CA ILE A 135 -9.04 3.60 -7.46
C ILE A 135 -9.52 2.30 -8.09
N SER A 136 -9.99 1.38 -7.24
CA SER A 136 -10.64 0.14 -7.65
C SER A 136 -11.68 -0.29 -6.62
N TYR A 137 -12.82 -0.81 -7.08
CA TYR A 137 -13.87 -1.36 -6.23
C TYR A 137 -13.76 -2.89 -6.07
N ASP A 138 -12.91 -3.54 -6.86
CA ASP A 138 -12.74 -5.00 -6.89
C ASP A 138 -11.28 -5.45 -6.74
N GLY A 139 -10.32 -4.51 -6.70
CA GLY A 139 -8.88 -4.78 -6.67
C GLY A 139 -8.30 -5.28 -8.00
N ILE A 140 -9.14 -5.47 -9.03
CA ILE A 140 -8.77 -6.04 -10.33
C ILE A 140 -8.80 -4.98 -11.42
N ASN A 141 -9.89 -4.23 -11.49
CA ASN A 141 -10.12 -3.16 -12.46
C ASN A 141 -9.82 -1.80 -11.83
N TRP A 142 -8.85 -1.09 -12.40
CA TRP A 142 -8.34 0.16 -11.85
C TRP A 142 -8.56 1.33 -12.79
N THR A 143 -8.98 2.46 -12.22
CA THR A 143 -9.19 3.71 -12.95
C THR A 143 -8.34 4.83 -12.37
N LEU A 144 -7.74 5.63 -13.26
CA LEU A 144 -6.98 6.82 -12.87
C LEU A 144 -7.93 7.92 -12.41
N GLN A 145 -7.53 8.60 -11.34
CA GLN A 145 -8.17 9.79 -10.83
C GLN A 145 -7.18 10.95 -10.77
N LYS A 146 -7.71 12.15 -10.88
CA LYS A 146 -6.91 13.35 -10.80
C LYS A 146 -6.70 13.73 -9.32
N ALA A 147 -5.45 13.83 -8.90
CA ALA A 147 -5.13 14.44 -7.61
C ALA A 147 -5.51 15.94 -7.64
N SER A 148 -5.78 16.53 -6.48
CA SER A 148 -6.06 17.97 -6.37
C SER A 148 -4.93 18.85 -6.90
N ILE A 149 -3.70 18.36 -6.77
CA ILE A 149 -2.48 18.95 -7.32
C ILE A 149 -1.42 17.86 -7.57
N ASN A 150 -0.52 18.06 -8.53
CA ASN A 150 0.55 17.12 -8.88
C ASN A 150 1.76 17.23 -7.92
N ASN A 151 1.55 16.87 -6.66
CA ASN A 151 2.61 16.75 -5.65
C ASN A 151 3.17 15.32 -5.59
N ASN A 152 4.36 15.17 -5.00
CA ASN A 152 4.95 13.85 -4.76
C ASN A 152 4.23 13.20 -3.57
N TRP A 153 3.10 12.54 -3.83
CA TRP A 153 2.33 11.85 -2.82
C TRP A 153 3.08 10.59 -2.37
N ILE A 154 3.35 10.48 -1.07
CA ILE A 154 4.18 9.42 -0.49
C ILE A 154 3.41 8.44 0.36
N ASN A 155 2.27 8.87 0.92
CA ASN A 155 1.46 8.03 1.78
C ASN A 155 -0.03 8.37 1.64
N ILE A 156 -0.89 7.35 1.82
CA ILE A 156 -2.34 7.50 1.92
C ILE A 156 -2.86 6.59 3.02
N THR A 157 -3.81 7.09 3.80
CA THR A 157 -4.55 6.31 4.79
C THR A 157 -6.04 6.64 4.70
N TYR A 158 -6.86 5.76 5.28
CA TYR A 158 -8.30 5.99 5.44
C TYR A 158 -8.64 6.12 6.92
N ALA A 159 -9.28 7.23 7.27
CA ALA A 159 -9.78 7.51 8.62
C ALA A 159 -11.27 7.14 8.67
N MET A 160 -11.57 5.97 9.25
CA MET A 160 -12.90 5.35 9.22
C MET A 160 -13.94 6.20 9.96
N GLU A 161 -13.58 6.78 11.10
CA GLU A 161 -14.48 7.54 11.97
C GLU A 161 -15.03 8.82 11.33
N ILE A 162 -14.28 9.40 10.40
CA ILE A 162 -14.65 10.63 9.71
C ILE A 162 -14.91 10.42 8.21
N ASN A 163 -14.78 9.18 7.73
CA ASN A 163 -14.96 8.76 6.32
C ASN A 163 -14.14 9.60 5.33
N TYR A 164 -12.84 9.74 5.58
CA TYR A 164 -11.93 10.44 4.68
C TYR A 164 -10.67 9.64 4.38
N PHE A 165 -10.28 9.63 3.11
CA PHE A 165 -8.90 9.42 2.71
C PHE A 165 -8.09 10.66 3.04
N VAL A 166 -6.89 10.44 3.53
CA VAL A 166 -5.89 11.50 3.75
C VAL A 166 -4.60 11.06 3.08
N ALA A 167 -4.10 11.86 2.14
CA ALA A 167 -2.82 11.62 1.50
C ALA A 167 -1.81 12.73 1.85
N LEU A 168 -0.57 12.32 2.04
CA LEU A 168 0.55 13.19 2.39
C LEU A 168 1.57 13.22 1.25
N SER A 169 2.18 14.38 1.04
CA SER A 169 3.30 14.56 0.13
C SER A 169 4.53 15.09 0.87
N ASN A 170 5.70 14.88 0.29
CA ASN A 170 6.96 15.44 0.80
C ASN A 170 7.27 16.84 0.26
N ASN A 171 6.32 17.49 -0.43
CA ASN A 171 6.44 18.87 -0.86
C ASN A 171 6.24 19.83 0.33
N THR A 172 6.84 21.02 0.27
CA THR A 172 6.78 21.99 1.37
C THR A 172 5.46 22.75 1.45
N ILE A 173 4.70 22.80 0.36
CA ILE A 173 3.39 23.47 0.27
C ILE A 173 2.33 22.53 -0.31
N ASN A 174 1.07 22.70 0.10
CA ASN A 174 -0.04 21.88 -0.35
C ASN A 174 0.24 20.38 -0.15
N ASN A 175 0.77 20.02 1.00
CA ASN A 175 1.33 18.70 1.30
C ASN A 175 0.30 17.69 1.81
N ILE A 176 -0.97 18.11 1.93
CA ILE A 176 -2.09 17.24 2.33
C ILE A 176 -3.21 17.35 1.29
N MET A 177 -3.77 16.24 0.88
CA MET A 177 -5.07 16.20 0.20
C MET A 177 -6.00 15.20 0.88
N ILE A 178 -7.28 15.50 0.84
CA ILE A 178 -8.35 14.68 1.43
C ILE A 178 -9.43 14.39 0.40
N SER A 179 -10.09 13.24 0.55
CA SER A 179 -11.25 12.85 -0.25
C SER A 179 -12.14 11.91 0.56
N ASN A 180 -13.45 12.00 0.43
CA ASN A 180 -14.38 11.02 1.03
C ASN A 180 -14.76 9.89 0.08
N ASP A 181 -14.50 10.03 -1.22
CA ASP A 181 -14.91 9.09 -2.27
C ASP A 181 -13.74 8.51 -3.08
N GLY A 182 -12.51 9.02 -2.90
CA GLY A 182 -11.32 8.65 -3.68
C GLY A 182 -11.26 9.28 -5.09
N ILE A 183 -12.30 10.02 -5.49
CA ILE A 183 -12.47 10.63 -6.81
C ILE A 183 -12.22 12.14 -6.74
N ASN A 184 -12.92 12.80 -5.81
CA ASN A 184 -12.84 14.23 -5.61
C ASN A 184 -11.87 14.58 -4.50
N TRP A 185 -10.73 15.16 -4.86
CA TRP A 185 -9.65 15.48 -3.94
C TRP A 185 -9.53 16.97 -3.68
N ILE A 186 -9.40 17.36 -2.43
CA ILE A 186 -9.23 18.74 -1.98
C ILE A 186 -7.90 18.88 -1.27
N THR A 187 -7.08 19.84 -1.73
CA THR A 187 -5.81 20.18 -1.06
C THR A 187 -6.08 20.91 0.26
N ARG A 188 -5.30 20.58 1.27
CA ARG A 188 -5.21 21.31 2.54
C ARG A 188 -3.79 21.78 2.73
N GLN A 189 -3.63 23.01 3.21
CA GLN A 189 -2.31 23.53 3.61
C GLN A 189 -2.10 23.32 5.10
N PHE A 190 -0.94 22.82 5.43
CA PHE A 190 -0.41 22.90 6.77
C PHE A 190 0.68 23.95 6.78
N THR A 191 0.41 25.13 7.35
CA THR A 191 1.40 26.19 7.52
C THR A 191 2.15 25.92 8.83
N GLY A 192 3.37 25.37 8.76
CA GLY A 192 4.25 25.38 9.91
C GLY A 192 5.08 24.14 10.25
N LEU A 193 4.96 22.99 9.58
CA LEU A 193 5.80 21.82 9.85
C LEU A 193 6.19 21.07 8.56
N ASN A 194 7.47 20.78 8.41
CA ASN A 194 7.91 19.77 7.44
C ASN A 194 7.51 18.40 7.97
N CYS A 195 6.60 17.70 7.29
CA CYS A 195 6.33 16.30 7.56
C CYS A 195 7.51 15.47 7.05
N THR A 196 8.42 15.14 7.94
CA THR A 196 9.44 14.10 7.70
C THR A 196 8.93 12.82 8.36
N SER A 197 8.71 11.78 7.57
CA SER A 197 8.44 10.41 8.04
C SER A 197 9.74 9.74 8.46
#